data_5b8fe4ff47fd989ac02247ffddf23fce
#
_entry.id   5b8fe4ff47fd989ac02247ffddf23fce
#
_cell.length_a   1.000
_cell.length_b   1.000
_cell.length_c   1.000
_cell.angle_alpha   90.00
_cell.angle_beta   90.00
_cell.angle_gamma   90.00
#
_symmetry.space_group_name_H-M   'P 1'
#
loop_
_entity.id
_entity.type
_entity.pdbx_description
1 polymer ?
#
loop_
_entity_poly.entity_id
_entity_poly.type
_entity_poly.pdbx_seq_one_letter_code
_entity_poly.pdbx_strand_id
1 'polypeptide(L)'
;MYFITTIETKKGDVKDTRCVGYYKTFEEAEQAVMENACDIWETCYDYAVIENIKEGLYQYDFHPTWYKYHKLTNGYMKCEQPDFVKAISSVGYAIG
;
A
#
# COMPACT_ATOMS: atom_id res chain seq x y z
N MET A 1 5.25 -13.31 -2.92
CA MET A 1 5.86 -11.98 -2.98
C MET A 1 4.97 -10.95 -2.31
N TYR A 2 5.59 -10.02 -1.62
CA TYR A 2 4.90 -8.94 -0.91
C TYR A 2 5.04 -7.66 -1.70
N PHE A 3 3.96 -7.23 -2.32
CA PHE A 3 3.94 -6.05 -3.17
C PHE A 3 3.53 -4.83 -2.37
N ILE A 4 4.18 -3.72 -2.62
CA ILE A 4 3.89 -2.44 -1.98
C ILE A 4 3.23 -1.52 -2.99
N THR A 5 2.05 -1.01 -2.66
CA THR A 5 1.36 -0.02 -3.48
C THR A 5 1.10 1.22 -2.64
N THR A 6 1.44 2.38 -3.17
CA THR A 6 1.14 3.66 -2.54
C THR A 6 -0.13 4.24 -3.14
N ILE A 7 -0.93 4.91 -2.32
CA ILE A 7 -2.25 5.39 -2.71
C ILE A 7 -2.39 6.86 -2.33
N GLU A 8 -2.75 7.67 -3.31
CA GLU A 8 -3.10 9.06 -3.10
C GLU A 8 -4.61 9.19 -3.09
N THR A 9 -5.16 9.91 -2.11
CA THR A 9 -6.59 10.13 -2.01
C THR A 9 -6.91 11.61 -2.17
N LYS A 10 -8.13 11.88 -2.63
CA LYS A 10 -8.65 13.24 -2.73
C LYS A 10 -10.12 13.22 -2.32
N LYS A 11 -10.46 14.01 -1.30
CA LYS A 11 -11.83 14.08 -0.78
C LYS A 11 -12.39 12.71 -0.39
N GLY A 12 -11.54 11.86 0.20
CA GLY A 12 -11.93 10.54 0.65
C GLY A 12 -11.95 9.45 -0.42
N ASP A 13 -11.72 9.80 -1.68
CA ASP A 13 -11.67 8.85 -2.78
C ASP A 13 -10.26 8.63 -3.28
N VAL A 14 -10.02 7.47 -3.87
CA VAL A 14 -8.73 7.15 -4.48
C VAL A 14 -8.53 8.03 -5.70
N LYS A 15 -7.42 8.78 -5.71
CA LYS A 15 -7.03 9.61 -6.83
C LYS A 15 -6.06 8.88 -7.73
N ASP A 16 -5.05 8.22 -7.14
CA ASP A 16 -4.01 7.53 -7.88
C ASP A 16 -3.41 6.41 -7.05
N THR A 17 -2.96 5.37 -7.71
CA THR A 17 -2.28 4.26 -7.08
C THR A 17 -1.03 3.92 -7.87
N ARG A 18 0.03 3.51 -7.15
CA ARG A 18 1.27 3.12 -7.79
C ARG A 18 1.92 1.97 -7.04
N CYS A 19 2.10 0.85 -7.73
CA CYS A 19 2.89 -0.25 -7.20
C CYS A 19 4.37 0.12 -7.33
N VAL A 20 5.04 0.27 -6.19
CA VAL A 20 6.43 0.76 -6.16
C VAL A 20 7.47 -0.35 -6.11
N GLY A 21 7.06 -1.57 -5.80
CA GLY A 21 7.99 -2.68 -5.78
C GLY A 21 7.48 -3.88 -5.01
N TYR A 22 8.36 -4.86 -4.84
CA TYR A 22 8.03 -6.08 -4.11
C TYR A 22 9.26 -6.66 -3.42
N TYR A 23 9.00 -7.47 -2.39
CA TYR A 23 10.02 -8.16 -1.62
C TYR A 23 9.59 -9.60 -1.38
N LYS A 24 10.55 -10.47 -1.09
CA LYS A 24 10.28 -11.88 -0.80
C LYS A 24 9.64 -12.07 0.56
N THR A 25 9.94 -11.21 1.53
CA THR A 25 9.44 -11.34 2.89
C THR A 25 8.62 -10.10 3.28
N PHE A 26 7.67 -10.32 4.18
CA PHE A 26 6.86 -9.25 4.73
C PHE A 26 7.72 -8.22 5.47
N GLU A 27 8.69 -8.70 6.24
CA GLU A 27 9.56 -7.86 7.06
C GLU A 27 10.34 -6.86 6.21
N GLU A 28 10.86 -7.29 5.06
CA GLU A 28 11.56 -6.41 4.13
C GLU A 28 10.61 -5.37 3.55
N ALA A 29 9.41 -5.78 3.16
CA ALA A 29 8.41 -4.86 2.62
C ALA A 29 7.98 -3.84 3.68
N GLU A 30 7.72 -4.29 4.90
CA GLU A 30 7.33 -3.40 6.00
C GLU A 30 8.44 -2.40 6.31
N GLN A 31 9.70 -2.85 6.32
CA GLN A 31 10.83 -1.96 6.55
C GLN A 31 10.89 -0.85 5.50
N ALA A 32 10.68 -1.19 4.24
CA ALA A 32 10.68 -0.21 3.15
C ALA A 32 9.58 0.85 3.35
N VAL A 33 8.39 0.42 3.77
CA VAL A 33 7.29 1.34 4.06
C VAL A 33 7.61 2.23 5.26
N MET A 34 8.08 1.63 6.35
CA MET A 34 8.37 2.36 7.59
C MET A 34 9.50 3.37 7.43
N GLU A 35 10.47 3.09 6.56
CA GLU A 35 11.57 4.00 6.24
C GLU A 35 11.19 5.03 5.17
N ASN A 36 9.95 5.00 4.71
CA ASN A 36 9.46 5.88 3.64
C ASN A 36 10.27 5.76 2.35
N ALA A 37 10.81 4.58 2.10
CA ALA A 37 11.62 4.34 0.89
C ALA A 37 10.77 4.34 -0.38
N CYS A 38 9.45 4.26 -0.25
CA CYS A 38 8.51 4.27 -1.37
C CYS A 38 8.30 5.67 -1.96
N ASP A 39 8.65 6.71 -1.20
CA ASP A 39 8.45 8.09 -1.62
C ASP A 39 9.68 8.59 -2.38
N ILE A 40 9.85 8.09 -3.58
CA ILE A 40 10.98 8.43 -4.42
C ILE A 40 10.62 9.60 -5.31
N TRP A 41 11.03 10.79 -4.93
CA TRP A 41 10.89 12.00 -5.76
C TRP A 41 9.46 12.50 -5.98
N GLU A 42 8.48 11.94 -5.35
CA GLU A 42 7.08 12.29 -5.59
C GLU A 42 6.40 12.89 -4.38
N THR A 43 5.24 13.48 -4.64
CA THR A 43 4.38 13.99 -3.58
C THR A 43 3.95 12.87 -2.64
N CYS A 44 3.79 13.23 -1.39
CA CYS A 44 3.39 12.29 -0.35
C CYS A 44 2.09 11.57 -0.71
N TYR A 45 2.16 10.26 -0.69
CA TYR A 45 0.97 9.44 -0.77
C TYR A 45 0.33 9.36 0.62
N ASP A 46 -0.99 9.20 0.65
CA ASP A 46 -1.72 9.18 1.91
C ASP A 46 -1.68 7.83 2.59
N TYR A 47 -1.59 6.76 1.79
CA TYR A 47 -1.60 5.38 2.28
C TYR A 47 -0.61 4.52 1.53
N ALA A 48 -0.22 3.43 2.19
CA ALA A 48 0.52 2.35 1.54
C ALA A 48 -0.13 1.03 1.97
N VAL A 49 -0.12 0.06 1.07
CA VAL A 49 -0.64 -1.27 1.36
C VAL A 49 0.37 -2.32 0.94
N ILE A 50 0.56 -3.33 1.79
CA ILE A 50 1.37 -4.50 1.47
C ILE A 50 0.42 -5.66 1.19
N GLU A 51 0.50 -6.21 -0.01
CA GLU A 51 -0.31 -7.34 -0.45
C GLU A 51 0.58 -8.53 -0.74
N ASN A 52 0.20 -9.70 -0.23
CA ASN A 52 0.89 -10.95 -0.52
C ASN A 52 0.28 -11.57 -1.78
N ILE A 53 1.04 -11.59 -2.86
CA ILE A 53 0.60 -12.14 -4.14
C ILE A 53 1.49 -13.33 -4.48
N LYS A 54 0.87 -14.49 -4.62
CA LYS A 54 1.58 -15.74 -4.91
C LYS A 54 1.85 -15.88 -6.39
N GLU A 55 2.88 -16.65 -6.71
CA GLU A 55 3.17 -17.01 -8.08
C GLU A 55 2.00 -17.76 -8.70
N GLY A 56 1.76 -17.53 -9.97
CA GLY A 56 0.71 -18.20 -10.73
C GLY A 56 -0.40 -17.26 -11.15
N LEU A 57 -1.60 -17.78 -11.28
CA LEU A 57 -2.76 -16.97 -11.61
C LEU A 57 -3.07 -16.02 -10.48
N TYR A 58 -3.35 -14.77 -10.83
CA TYR A 58 -3.56 -13.74 -9.83
C TYR A 58 -4.73 -14.03 -8.91
N GLN A 59 -4.46 -13.89 -7.61
CA GLN A 59 -5.47 -14.01 -6.56
C GLN A 59 -5.15 -12.92 -5.52
N TYR A 60 -6.09 -12.01 -5.29
CA TYR A 60 -5.82 -10.92 -4.37
C TYR A 60 -5.71 -11.40 -2.91
N ASP A 61 -4.98 -10.62 -2.12
CA ASP A 61 -4.78 -10.90 -0.70
C ASP A 61 -6.03 -10.48 0.10
N PHE A 62 -6.58 -11.43 0.88
CA PHE A 62 -7.73 -11.14 1.74
C PHE A 62 -7.36 -10.38 3.01
N HIS A 63 -6.09 -10.37 3.38
CA HIS A 63 -5.60 -9.76 4.61
C HIS A 63 -4.39 -8.87 4.36
N PRO A 64 -4.53 -7.84 3.51
CA PRO A 64 -3.44 -6.92 3.26
C PRO A 64 -3.14 -6.08 4.50
N THR A 65 -1.92 -5.57 4.59
CA THR A 65 -1.51 -4.71 5.70
C THR A 65 -1.50 -3.26 5.23
N TRP A 66 -2.21 -2.41 5.95
CA TRP A 66 -2.39 -1.00 5.59
C TRP A 66 -1.56 -0.07 6.45
N TYR A 67 -1.09 1.01 5.84
CA TYR A 67 -0.30 2.06 6.50
C TYR A 67 -0.83 3.41 6.06
N LYS A 68 -0.86 4.35 7.02
CA LYS A 68 -1.25 5.73 6.75
C LYS A 68 -0.05 6.66 6.96
N TYR A 69 0.13 7.60 6.06
CA TYR A 69 1.20 8.59 6.18
C TYR A 69 0.84 9.66 7.21
N HIS A 70 1.79 9.96 8.09
CA HIS A 70 1.64 10.99 9.12
C HIS A 70 2.66 12.10 8.88
N LYS A 71 2.16 13.30 8.57
CA LYS A 71 3.03 14.45 8.26
C LYS A 71 3.91 14.86 9.42
N LEU A 72 3.42 14.72 10.66
CA LEU A 72 4.16 15.13 11.85
C LEU A 72 5.41 14.28 12.08
N THR A 73 5.33 12.99 11.81
CA THR A 73 6.45 12.06 11.97
C THR A 73 7.20 11.82 10.68
N ASN A 74 6.67 12.34 9.58
CA ASN A 74 7.24 12.20 8.25
C ASN A 74 7.44 10.73 7.84
N GLY A 75 6.48 9.88 8.21
CA GLY A 75 6.53 8.46 7.91
C GLY A 75 5.18 7.78 7.97
N TYR A 76 5.16 6.50 7.60
CA TYR A 76 3.96 5.70 7.63
C TYR A 76 3.80 5.00 8.98
N MET A 77 2.55 4.83 9.39
CA MET A 77 2.19 4.06 10.59
C MET A 77 1.11 3.05 10.23
N LYS A 78 1.22 1.85 10.79
CA LYS A 78 0.22 0.80 10.57
C LYS A 78 -1.16 1.29 10.97
N CYS A 79 -2.15 1.02 10.13
CA CYS A 79 -3.52 1.44 10.38
C CYS A 79 -4.51 0.34 9.98
N GLU A 80 -5.77 0.56 10.28
CA GLU A 80 -6.84 -0.32 9.83
C GLU A 80 -7.17 -0.03 8.36
N GLN A 81 -7.91 -0.95 7.74
CA GLN A 81 -8.34 -0.78 6.36
C GLN A 81 -9.13 0.52 6.20
N PRO A 82 -8.70 1.42 5.30
CA PRO A 82 -9.41 2.68 5.07
C PRO A 82 -10.82 2.47 4.50
N ASP A 83 -11.70 3.43 4.74
CA ASP A 83 -13.09 3.33 4.31
C ASP A 83 -13.25 3.25 2.79
N PHE A 84 -12.39 3.89 2.03
CA PHE A 84 -12.48 3.84 0.57
C PHE A 84 -12.30 2.42 0.01
N VAL A 85 -11.62 1.54 0.72
CA VAL A 85 -11.39 0.16 0.28
C VAL A 85 -12.70 -0.62 0.21
N LYS A 86 -13.67 -0.29 1.03
CA LYS A 86 -14.95 -0.98 1.04
C LYS A 86 -15.70 -0.80 -0.29
N ALA A 87 -15.49 0.30 -0.97
CA ALA A 87 -16.13 0.59 -2.25
C ALA A 87 -15.52 -0.18 -3.42
N ILE A 88 -14.28 -0.66 -3.27
CA ILE A 88 -13.55 -1.38 -4.32
C ILE A 88 -12.98 -2.70 -3.80
N SER A 89 -13.69 -3.33 -2.88
CA SER A 89 -13.20 -4.45 -2.09
C SER A 89 -12.85 -5.71 -2.87
N SER A 90 -13.20 -5.79 -4.12
CA SER A 90 -12.91 -6.96 -4.94
C SER A 90 -11.64 -6.81 -5.77
N VAL A 91 -10.91 -5.71 -5.62
CA VAL A 91 -9.76 -5.40 -6.48
C VAL A 91 -8.48 -5.31 -5.65
N GLY A 92 -7.45 -6.03 -6.07
CA GLY A 92 -6.11 -5.85 -5.54
C GLY A 92 -5.48 -4.58 -6.10
N TYR A 93 -4.52 -4.02 -5.39
CA TYR A 93 -3.89 -2.76 -5.79
C TYR A 93 -2.63 -2.95 -6.62
N ALA A 94 -1.89 -4.03 -6.37
CA ALA A 94 -0.64 -4.27 -7.10
C ALA A 94 -0.87 -4.72 -8.53
N ILE A 95 -1.86 -5.58 -8.74
CA ILE A 95 -2.18 -6.18 -10.05
C ILE A 95 -3.68 -6.03 -10.31
N GLY A 96 -4.26 -5.08 -10.07
CA GLY A 96 -5.71 -4.98 -10.27
C GLY A 96 -6.05 -3.89 -11.32
#